data_658b13d27e3a17645dcc011b5465dfc6
#
_entry.id   658b13d27e3a17645dcc011b5465dfc6
#
_cell.length_a   1.000
_cell.length_b   1.000
_cell.length_c   1.000
_cell.angle_alpha   90.00
_cell.angle_beta   90.00
_cell.angle_gamma   90.00
#
_symmetry.space_group_name_H-M   'P 1'
#
loop_
_entity.id
_entity.type
_entity.pdbx_description
1 polymer ?
#
loop_
_entity_poly.entity_id
_entity_poly.type
_entity_poly.pdbx_seq_one_letter_code
_entity_poly.pdbx_strand_id
1 'polypeptide(L)'
;LKPIHMTDSQNLFFTPADESRDFGEVLREVQGYISTHYASLLSAGAGLESKAQLKRYIAQYVRENRIAVAGMDQPRLVEALHTEMAEFGFLTHYIFGSGVEEIDVNAWDDVEVQYSDGSIKKLDERFDSPAHAVSVIRRMLHISGMVLDNASPAVLGHLSKNIRIATLKDPLVDEDVAVAASIRIVNPQNMGRDDFIRLGTATEDMLDFLSECLRYGVSICVAGPTGSGKTTLAGWLLTTIPDNKRIFTIESGSRELSLVRRDANGKIRNSVIHTLTRDSENGRQRIDQTDLLDIALRFNPDYVVVGEMRGPEADAAQEAARTGIAVVTTIHANSCQATYSRMVSLCKRAVDTPDATLMGYVTEAFPLIVFCKQLENRQRRVMEVMECEILPDGARNFRPIFQFAINENRIEDGRFIISGSHSVVQGISPSLQRQLIENGMPQDILKRILQIGGEAA
;
A
#
# COMPACT_ATOMS: atom_id res chain seq x y z
N LEU A 1 -52.43 -61.68 42.82
CA LEU A 1 -52.11 -61.17 41.50
C LEU A 1 -52.38 -59.65 41.40
N LYS A 2 -51.39 -58.86 41.70
CA LYS A 2 -51.45 -57.39 41.51
C LYS A 2 -50.25 -56.97 40.65
N PRO A 3 -50.38 -56.01 39.77
CA PRO A 3 -49.33 -55.59 38.88
C PRO A 3 -48.33 -54.64 39.57
N ILE A 4 -47.08 -54.84 39.25
CA ILE A 4 -45.95 -54.02 39.73
C ILE A 4 -45.93 -52.75 38.89
N HIS A 5 -45.99 -51.60 39.53
CA HIS A 5 -45.76 -50.31 38.99
C HIS A 5 -44.28 -50.16 38.59
N MET A 6 -44.03 -49.81 37.35
CA MET A 6 -42.78 -49.24 36.91
C MET A 6 -42.77 -47.73 37.30
N THR A 7 -41.87 -47.36 38.17
CA THR A 7 -41.56 -45.97 38.49
C THR A 7 -40.21 -45.59 37.95
N ASP A 8 -40.26 -44.49 37.22
CA ASP A 8 -39.24 -43.45 37.06
C ASP A 8 -37.86 -43.79 36.57
N SER A 9 -37.71 -43.50 35.32
CA SER A 9 -36.47 -43.05 34.72
C SER A 9 -35.99 -41.77 35.42
N GLN A 10 -35.10 -41.90 36.36
CA GLN A 10 -34.42 -40.73 36.90
C GLN A 10 -33.48 -40.17 35.82
N ASN A 11 -33.82 -38.96 35.36
CA ASN A 11 -32.94 -38.03 34.75
C ASN A 11 -31.61 -37.97 35.50
N LEU A 12 -30.54 -38.45 34.89
CA LEU A 12 -29.20 -38.11 35.32
C LEU A 12 -28.99 -36.63 35.05
N PHE A 13 -29.21 -35.90 36.10
CA PHE A 13 -28.94 -34.50 36.17
C PHE A 13 -27.52 -34.19 35.77
N PHE A 14 -27.39 -33.33 34.77
CA PHE A 14 -26.25 -32.47 34.62
C PHE A 14 -26.02 -31.75 35.94
N THR A 15 -25.01 -32.13 36.69
CA THR A 15 -24.39 -31.25 37.66
C THR A 15 -23.87 -30.05 36.88
N PRO A 16 -24.19 -28.83 37.26
CA PRO A 16 -23.52 -27.64 36.71
C PRO A 16 -22.10 -27.72 37.25
N ALA A 17 -21.20 -28.16 36.44
CA ALA A 17 -19.80 -27.94 36.73
C ALA A 17 -19.51 -26.48 36.47
N ASP A 18 -19.54 -25.91 37.57
CA ASP A 18 -18.94 -24.69 37.71
C ASP A 18 -17.52 -24.59 37.66
N GLU A 19 -17.18 -23.54 37.24
CA GLU A 19 -16.06 -22.64 37.13
C GLU A 19 -15.83 -22.40 35.65
N SER A 20 -16.63 -21.47 35.09
CA SER A 20 -16.32 -20.84 33.83
C SER A 20 -14.96 -20.17 33.96
N ARG A 21 -13.96 -20.76 33.35
CA ARG A 21 -12.59 -20.32 33.40
C ARG A 21 -12.44 -19.05 32.55
N ASP A 22 -11.47 -18.22 32.91
CA ASP A 22 -11.09 -17.07 32.08
C ASP A 22 -10.50 -17.51 30.75
N PHE A 23 -10.87 -16.84 29.64
CA PHE A 23 -10.39 -17.19 28.31
C PHE A 23 -8.86 -17.11 28.20
N GLY A 24 -8.23 -16.09 28.80
CA GLY A 24 -6.78 -15.92 28.79
C GLY A 24 -6.05 -17.03 29.56
N GLU A 25 -6.63 -17.59 30.63
CA GLU A 25 -6.07 -18.75 31.32
C GLU A 25 -6.13 -20.00 30.46
N VAL A 26 -7.27 -20.23 29.81
CA VAL A 26 -7.47 -21.34 28.89
C VAL A 26 -6.55 -21.23 27.69
N LEU A 27 -6.40 -20.04 27.13
CA LEU A 27 -5.49 -19.79 26.02
C LEU A 27 -4.06 -20.16 26.39
N ARG A 28 -3.54 -19.70 27.55
CA ARG A 28 -2.19 -20.02 28.02
C ARG A 28 -1.97 -21.50 28.22
N GLU A 29 -2.95 -22.21 28.78
CA GLU A 29 -2.89 -23.66 28.98
C GLU A 29 -2.83 -24.40 27.64
N VAL A 30 -3.72 -24.07 26.70
CA VAL A 30 -3.76 -24.68 25.37
C VAL A 30 -2.49 -24.35 24.57
N GLN A 31 -1.99 -23.13 24.67
CA GLN A 31 -0.70 -22.73 24.07
C GLN A 31 0.46 -23.56 24.62
N GLY A 32 0.52 -23.76 25.95
CA GLY A 32 1.54 -24.58 26.59
C GLY A 32 1.49 -26.03 26.11
N TYR A 33 0.30 -26.62 26.02
CA TYR A 33 0.11 -27.97 25.51
C TYR A 33 0.54 -28.12 24.04
N ILE A 34 0.06 -27.23 23.18
CA ILE A 34 0.39 -27.25 21.74
C ILE A 34 1.88 -26.98 21.49
N SER A 35 2.50 -26.05 22.24
CA SER A 35 3.94 -25.77 22.14
C SER A 35 4.78 -26.98 22.55
N THR A 36 4.36 -27.73 23.53
CA THR A 36 5.10 -28.88 24.02
C THR A 36 4.98 -30.09 23.09
N HIS A 37 3.78 -30.33 22.53
CA HIS A 37 3.50 -31.58 21.80
C HIS A 37 3.51 -31.37 20.26
N TYR A 38 3.30 -30.16 19.78
CA TYR A 38 3.09 -29.84 18.37
C TYR A 38 3.80 -28.55 17.91
N ALA A 39 4.98 -28.26 18.46
CA ALA A 39 5.75 -27.05 18.19
C ALA A 39 5.95 -26.77 16.69
N SER A 40 6.09 -27.82 15.89
CA SER A 40 6.24 -27.72 14.43
C SER A 40 5.03 -27.12 13.72
N LEU A 41 3.82 -27.21 14.29
CA LEU A 41 2.61 -26.64 13.72
C LEU A 41 2.52 -25.11 13.97
N LEU A 42 3.13 -24.63 15.04
CA LEU A 42 3.21 -23.21 15.35
C LEU A 42 4.32 -22.50 14.53
N SER A 43 5.35 -23.26 14.17
CA SER A 43 6.49 -22.76 13.37
C SER A 43 6.34 -22.97 11.86
N ALA A 44 5.49 -23.93 11.44
CA ALA A 44 5.21 -24.17 10.03
C ALA A 44 4.37 -23.02 9.49
N GLY A 45 4.98 -22.15 8.66
CA GLY A 45 4.30 -21.00 8.05
C GLY A 45 2.98 -21.39 7.42
N ALA A 46 2.04 -20.52 7.56
CA ALA A 46 0.66 -20.34 7.13
C ALA A 46 0.01 -21.25 6.05
N GLY A 47 0.41 -22.49 5.90
CA GLY A 47 -0.26 -23.46 5.02
C GLY A 47 -1.65 -23.81 5.52
N LEU A 48 -2.65 -23.82 4.63
CA LEU A 48 -4.04 -24.20 4.94
C LEU A 48 -4.15 -25.55 5.68
N GLU A 49 -3.28 -26.48 5.36
CA GLU A 49 -3.22 -27.81 5.96
C GLU A 49 -2.74 -27.77 7.41
N SER A 50 -1.73 -26.97 7.72
CA SER A 50 -1.20 -26.79 9.08
C SER A 50 -2.22 -26.10 10.00
N LYS A 51 -2.94 -25.10 9.50
CA LYS A 51 -4.01 -24.41 10.22
C LYS A 51 -5.17 -25.35 10.54
N ALA A 52 -5.61 -26.14 9.57
CA ALA A 52 -6.69 -27.11 9.78
C ALA A 52 -6.28 -28.24 10.77
N GLN A 53 -5.00 -28.60 10.78
CA GLN A 53 -4.46 -29.58 11.71
C GLN A 53 -4.37 -29.01 13.12
N LEU A 54 -3.89 -27.78 13.30
CA LEU A 54 -3.86 -27.08 14.58
C LEU A 54 -5.27 -26.97 15.18
N LYS A 55 -6.25 -26.55 14.39
CA LYS A 55 -7.65 -26.45 14.83
C LYS A 55 -8.20 -27.79 15.34
N ARG A 56 -7.84 -28.91 14.68
CA ARG A 56 -8.23 -30.26 15.13
C ARG A 56 -7.62 -30.61 16.48
N TYR A 57 -6.34 -30.31 16.72
CA TYR A 57 -5.70 -30.60 18.00
C TYR A 57 -6.24 -29.71 19.13
N ILE A 58 -6.52 -28.45 18.88
CA ILE A 58 -7.20 -27.56 19.83
C ILE A 58 -8.58 -28.12 20.18
N ALA A 59 -9.39 -28.50 19.18
CA ALA A 59 -10.71 -29.09 19.41
C ALA A 59 -10.64 -30.40 20.19
N GLN A 60 -9.64 -31.23 19.94
CA GLN A 60 -9.39 -32.46 20.67
C GLN A 60 -9.05 -32.16 22.14
N TYR A 61 -8.10 -31.27 22.39
CA TYR A 61 -7.68 -30.89 23.73
C TYR A 61 -8.82 -30.30 24.57
N VAL A 62 -9.57 -29.33 23.98
CA VAL A 62 -10.74 -28.72 24.64
C VAL A 62 -11.79 -29.77 25.02
N ARG A 63 -12.02 -30.75 24.17
CA ARG A 63 -12.99 -31.84 24.42
C ARG A 63 -12.50 -32.82 25.50
N GLU A 64 -11.25 -33.27 25.39
CA GLU A 64 -10.68 -34.26 26.32
C GLU A 64 -10.57 -33.70 27.74
N ASN A 65 -10.24 -32.42 27.89
CA ASN A 65 -10.11 -31.77 29.20
C ASN A 65 -11.40 -31.07 29.65
N ARG A 66 -12.51 -31.22 28.92
CA ARG A 66 -13.84 -30.64 29.22
C ARG A 66 -13.78 -29.16 29.54
N ILE A 67 -12.97 -28.41 28.78
CA ILE A 67 -12.76 -26.97 28.99
C ILE A 67 -14.02 -26.21 28.61
N ALA A 68 -14.46 -25.30 29.49
CA ALA A 68 -15.57 -24.38 29.27
C ALA A 68 -15.17 -22.96 29.67
N VAL A 69 -15.60 -21.98 28.87
CA VAL A 69 -15.41 -20.53 29.09
C VAL A 69 -16.77 -19.86 29.13
N ALA A 70 -16.97 -18.90 30.06
CA ALA A 70 -18.24 -18.19 30.19
C ALA A 70 -18.64 -17.50 28.87
N GLY A 71 -19.89 -17.71 28.47
CA GLY A 71 -20.46 -17.07 27.31
C GLY A 71 -19.99 -17.61 25.94
N MET A 72 -19.20 -18.72 25.93
CA MET A 72 -18.75 -19.36 24.70
C MET A 72 -19.21 -20.82 24.64
N ASP A 73 -19.83 -21.21 23.53
CA ASP A 73 -20.02 -22.62 23.22
C ASP A 73 -18.70 -23.26 22.74
N GLN A 74 -18.63 -24.57 22.72
CA GLN A 74 -17.39 -25.29 22.37
C GLN A 74 -16.88 -24.94 20.95
N PRO A 75 -17.71 -24.86 19.92
CA PRO A 75 -17.25 -24.40 18.57
C PRO A 75 -16.67 -23.00 18.57
N ARG A 76 -17.28 -22.04 19.25
CA ARG A 76 -16.78 -20.66 19.38
C ARG A 76 -15.47 -20.59 20.17
N LEU A 77 -15.37 -21.37 21.25
CA LEU A 77 -14.13 -21.46 22.03
C LEU A 77 -12.98 -22.00 21.18
N VAL A 78 -13.20 -23.08 20.42
CA VAL A 78 -12.17 -23.65 19.52
C VAL A 78 -11.78 -22.66 18.43
N GLU A 79 -12.74 -21.93 17.87
CA GLU A 79 -12.46 -20.90 16.86
C GLU A 79 -11.63 -19.76 17.45
N ALA A 80 -12.01 -19.24 18.61
CA ALA A 80 -11.28 -18.17 19.29
C ALA A 80 -9.85 -18.59 19.64
N LEU A 81 -9.66 -19.78 20.23
CA LEU A 81 -8.35 -20.32 20.53
C LEU A 81 -7.49 -20.53 19.28
N HIS A 82 -8.09 -21.01 18.20
CA HIS A 82 -7.39 -21.19 16.93
C HIS A 82 -6.96 -19.84 16.35
N THR A 83 -7.84 -18.84 16.36
CA THR A 83 -7.55 -17.47 15.88
C THR A 83 -6.38 -16.86 16.66
N GLU A 84 -6.41 -16.96 17.99
CA GLU A 84 -5.32 -16.47 18.85
C GLU A 84 -3.99 -17.19 18.65
N MET A 85 -4.03 -18.49 18.34
CA MET A 85 -2.82 -19.30 18.22
C MET A 85 -2.26 -19.37 16.79
N ALA A 86 -3.13 -19.42 15.79
CA ALA A 86 -2.75 -19.63 14.39
C ALA A 86 -2.76 -18.34 13.56
N GLU A 87 -3.45 -17.31 14.03
CA GLU A 87 -3.61 -16.02 13.36
C GLU A 87 -3.03 -14.88 14.22
N PHE A 88 -3.65 -13.71 14.21
CA PHE A 88 -3.09 -12.49 14.79
C PHE A 88 -3.95 -11.92 15.92
N GLY A 89 -4.68 -12.78 16.63
CA GLY A 89 -5.59 -12.38 17.69
C GLY A 89 -6.71 -11.47 17.15
N PHE A 90 -7.12 -10.48 17.94
CA PHE A 90 -8.16 -9.53 17.56
C PHE A 90 -7.78 -8.74 16.29
N LEU A 91 -6.50 -8.53 15.99
CA LEU A 91 -6.04 -7.85 14.78
C LEU A 91 -6.48 -8.55 13.48
N THR A 92 -6.71 -9.87 13.52
CA THR A 92 -7.14 -10.66 12.36
C THR A 92 -8.39 -10.05 11.72
N HIS A 93 -9.37 -9.65 12.54
CA HIS A 93 -10.62 -9.05 12.09
C HIS A 93 -10.39 -7.74 11.31
N TYR A 94 -9.47 -6.91 11.77
CA TYR A 94 -9.14 -5.63 11.13
C TYR A 94 -8.25 -5.82 9.90
N ILE A 95 -7.28 -6.71 9.96
CA ILE A 95 -6.35 -6.99 8.84
C ILE A 95 -7.09 -7.52 7.61
N PHE A 96 -8.07 -8.38 7.79
CA PHE A 96 -8.83 -8.98 6.69
C PHE A 96 -10.23 -8.40 6.52
N GLY A 97 -10.59 -7.39 7.34
CA GLY A 97 -11.83 -6.65 7.24
C GLY A 97 -11.84 -5.68 6.05
N SER A 98 -13.03 -5.20 5.70
CA SER A 98 -13.18 -4.21 4.63
C SER A 98 -13.00 -2.79 5.17
N GLY A 99 -12.40 -1.92 4.36
CA GLY A 99 -12.32 -0.49 4.64
C GLY A 99 -11.22 -0.06 5.60
N VAL A 100 -10.38 -0.98 6.11
CA VAL A 100 -9.21 -0.64 6.93
C VAL A 100 -8.03 -0.34 6.01
N GLU A 101 -7.32 0.78 6.25
CA GLU A 101 -6.11 1.18 5.52
C GLU A 101 -4.85 1.00 6.36
N GLU A 102 -4.93 1.27 7.67
CA GLU A 102 -3.76 1.18 8.56
C GLU A 102 -4.21 0.76 9.97
N ILE A 103 -3.37 -0.03 10.64
CA ILE A 103 -3.52 -0.40 12.03
C ILE A 103 -2.22 0.01 12.73
N ASP A 104 -2.32 0.91 13.70
CA ASP A 104 -1.20 1.39 14.47
C ASP A 104 -1.25 0.80 15.88
N VAL A 105 -0.27 -0.04 16.19
CA VAL A 105 -0.01 -0.57 17.52
C VAL A 105 1.01 0.37 18.16
N ASN A 106 0.55 1.29 18.99
CA ASN A 106 1.42 2.25 19.71
C ASN A 106 2.03 1.61 20.96
N ALA A 107 1.29 0.67 21.58
CA ALA A 107 1.69 -0.17 22.69
C ALA A 107 0.85 -1.45 22.71
N TRP A 108 1.19 -2.39 23.59
CA TRP A 108 0.42 -3.64 23.73
C TRP A 108 -1.06 -3.41 24.13
N ASP A 109 -1.38 -2.28 24.75
CA ASP A 109 -2.71 -1.88 25.21
C ASP A 109 -3.23 -0.59 24.54
N ASP A 110 -2.51 -0.05 23.55
CA ASP A 110 -2.91 1.12 22.77
C ASP A 110 -2.85 0.81 21.26
N VAL A 111 -4.00 0.51 20.68
CA VAL A 111 -4.13 0.19 19.26
C VAL A 111 -5.18 1.10 18.62
N GLU A 112 -4.88 1.62 17.45
CA GLU A 112 -5.84 2.41 16.66
C GLU A 112 -5.90 1.92 15.20
N VAL A 113 -7.05 2.15 14.59
CA VAL A 113 -7.33 1.73 13.21
C VAL A 113 -7.75 2.94 12.40
N GLN A 114 -7.10 3.13 11.26
CA GLN A 114 -7.46 4.11 10.26
C GLN A 114 -8.26 3.46 9.14
N TYR A 115 -9.40 4.06 8.80
CA TYR A 115 -10.27 3.60 7.73
C TYR A 115 -10.11 4.42 6.45
N SER A 116 -10.55 3.86 5.33
CA SER A 116 -10.47 4.46 4.00
C SER A 116 -11.26 5.77 3.83
N ASP A 117 -12.23 6.03 4.71
CA ASP A 117 -12.94 7.31 4.79
C ASP A 117 -12.15 8.39 5.53
N GLY A 118 -10.96 8.04 6.05
CA GLY A 118 -10.09 8.93 6.84
C GLY A 118 -10.44 8.99 8.33
N SER A 119 -11.44 8.22 8.80
CA SER A 119 -11.75 8.14 10.22
C SER A 119 -10.66 7.31 10.94
N ILE A 120 -10.36 7.69 12.18
CA ILE A 120 -9.44 6.98 13.07
C ILE A 120 -10.23 6.57 14.31
N LYS A 121 -10.08 5.32 14.71
CA LYS A 121 -10.73 4.77 15.89
C LYS A 121 -9.70 4.11 16.80
N LYS A 122 -9.60 4.56 18.05
CA LYS A 122 -8.96 3.81 19.12
C LYS A 122 -9.79 2.58 19.46
N LEU A 123 -9.12 1.43 19.59
CA LEU A 123 -9.79 0.18 19.92
C LEU A 123 -9.93 0.01 21.44
N ASP A 124 -11.00 -0.63 21.85
CA ASP A 124 -11.16 -1.12 23.23
C ASP A 124 -10.43 -2.45 23.42
N GLU A 125 -10.22 -3.20 22.33
CA GLU A 125 -9.45 -4.44 22.31
C GLU A 125 -7.95 -4.14 22.44
N ARG A 126 -7.26 -5.00 23.16
CA ARG A 126 -5.83 -4.93 23.41
C ARG A 126 -5.23 -6.33 23.49
N PHE A 127 -3.92 -6.43 23.44
CA PHE A 127 -3.23 -7.68 23.72
C PHE A 127 -3.31 -8.02 25.21
N ASP A 128 -3.25 -9.30 25.56
CA ASP A 128 -3.33 -9.75 26.97
C ASP A 128 -2.13 -9.31 27.81
N SER A 129 -0.99 -9.08 27.16
CA SER A 129 0.26 -8.68 27.82
C SER A 129 1.28 -8.13 26.82
N PRO A 130 2.32 -7.41 27.28
CA PRO A 130 3.46 -7.03 26.47
C PRO A 130 4.08 -8.20 25.69
N ALA A 131 4.29 -9.33 26.32
CA ALA A 131 4.85 -10.53 25.71
C ALA A 131 3.93 -11.14 24.64
N HIS A 132 2.61 -11.06 24.83
CA HIS A 132 1.62 -11.49 23.84
C HIS A 132 1.69 -10.63 22.59
N ALA A 133 1.74 -9.30 22.71
CA ALA A 133 1.89 -8.38 21.59
C ALA A 133 3.14 -8.69 20.74
N VAL A 134 4.30 -8.82 21.40
CA VAL A 134 5.56 -9.21 20.73
C VAL A 134 5.42 -10.54 20.00
N SER A 135 4.75 -11.54 20.61
CA SER A 135 4.55 -12.87 20.00
C SER A 135 3.69 -12.79 18.74
N VAL A 136 2.59 -12.02 18.76
CA VAL A 136 1.70 -11.82 17.60
C VAL A 136 2.46 -11.14 16.46
N ILE A 137 3.14 -10.04 16.74
CA ILE A 137 3.91 -9.30 15.73
C ILE A 137 5.03 -10.16 15.14
N ARG A 138 5.74 -10.94 15.95
CA ARG A 138 6.75 -11.90 15.45
C ARG A 138 6.16 -12.92 14.50
N ARG A 139 4.99 -13.47 14.78
CA ARG A 139 4.31 -14.41 13.85
C ARG A 139 4.01 -13.75 12.50
N MET A 140 3.56 -12.48 12.50
CA MET A 140 3.33 -11.74 11.25
C MET A 140 4.61 -11.60 10.44
N LEU A 141 5.69 -11.19 11.07
CA LEU A 141 6.99 -10.99 10.41
C LEU A 141 7.60 -12.30 9.91
N HIS A 142 7.43 -13.39 10.65
CA HIS A 142 7.93 -14.71 10.27
C HIS A 142 7.37 -15.20 8.92
N ILE A 143 6.18 -14.76 8.52
CA ILE A 143 5.58 -15.08 7.21
C ILE A 143 6.44 -14.53 6.06
N SER A 144 7.08 -13.38 6.26
CA SER A 144 8.04 -12.81 5.30
C SER A 144 9.49 -13.29 5.52
N GLY A 145 9.72 -14.21 6.47
CA GLY A 145 11.05 -14.70 6.80
C GLY A 145 11.89 -13.71 7.64
N MET A 146 11.25 -12.69 8.21
CA MET A 146 11.92 -11.67 9.03
C MET A 146 11.88 -12.06 10.51
N VAL A 147 12.95 -11.69 11.23
CA VAL A 147 13.11 -11.98 12.66
C VAL A 147 13.11 -10.67 13.45
N LEU A 148 12.24 -10.59 14.45
CA LEU A 148 12.19 -9.47 15.40
C LEU A 148 12.73 -9.94 16.76
N ASP A 149 13.93 -9.52 17.10
CA ASP A 149 14.60 -9.88 18.35
C ASP A 149 15.42 -8.70 18.90
N ASN A 150 16.31 -8.95 19.87
CA ASN A 150 17.15 -7.89 20.45
C ASN A 150 18.33 -7.50 19.53
N ALA A 151 18.70 -8.35 18.59
CA ALA A 151 19.74 -8.04 17.60
C ALA A 151 19.14 -7.24 16.42
N SER A 152 17.87 -7.49 16.11
CA SER A 152 17.09 -6.83 15.05
C SER A 152 15.81 -6.23 15.65
N PRO A 153 15.90 -5.15 16.45
CA PRO A 153 14.72 -4.58 17.14
C PRO A 153 13.86 -3.67 16.25
N ALA A 154 14.31 -3.34 15.04
CA ALA A 154 13.58 -2.59 14.03
C ALA A 154 13.48 -3.43 12.75
N VAL A 155 12.26 -3.82 12.36
CA VAL A 155 12.06 -4.75 11.24
C VAL A 155 10.95 -4.24 10.33
N LEU A 156 11.22 -4.34 9.02
CA LEU A 156 10.22 -4.16 7.97
C LEU A 156 9.90 -5.53 7.38
N GLY A 157 8.61 -5.84 7.26
CA GLY A 157 8.15 -7.10 6.70
C GLY A 157 6.83 -6.96 5.96
N HIS A 158 6.28 -8.08 5.52
CA HIS A 158 4.98 -8.13 4.87
C HIS A 158 4.22 -9.40 5.26
N LEU A 159 2.92 -9.28 5.47
CA LEU A 159 2.04 -10.40 5.75
C LEU A 159 1.53 -11.04 4.46
N SER A 160 1.34 -10.22 3.45
CA SER A 160 0.98 -10.60 2.09
C SER A 160 1.51 -9.56 1.10
N LYS A 161 1.26 -9.77 -0.18
CA LYS A 161 1.64 -8.80 -1.22
C LYS A 161 1.07 -7.40 -0.99
N ASN A 162 -0.07 -7.32 -0.28
CA ASN A 162 -0.81 -6.07 -0.07
C ASN A 162 -0.76 -5.58 1.39
N ILE A 163 -0.09 -6.29 2.30
CA ILE A 163 -0.04 -5.93 3.71
C ILE A 163 1.42 -5.88 4.15
N ARG A 164 1.90 -4.70 4.49
CA ARG A 164 3.23 -4.48 5.02
C ARG A 164 3.20 -4.13 6.50
N ILE A 165 4.27 -4.45 7.19
CA ILE A 165 4.44 -4.23 8.62
C ILE A 165 5.77 -3.53 8.85
N ALA A 166 5.73 -2.42 9.58
CA ALA A 166 6.91 -1.77 10.15
C ALA A 166 6.85 -1.92 11.66
N THR A 167 7.95 -2.35 12.29
CA THR A 167 7.94 -2.67 13.72
C THR A 167 9.16 -2.13 14.43
N LEU A 168 8.95 -1.74 15.69
CA LEU A 168 9.97 -1.39 16.65
C LEU A 168 9.71 -2.13 17.95
N LYS A 169 10.74 -2.70 18.60
CA LYS A 169 10.63 -3.29 19.93
C LYS A 169 11.75 -2.79 20.84
N ASP A 170 11.67 -3.14 22.10
CA ASP A 170 12.76 -2.93 23.06
C ASP A 170 14.11 -3.42 22.47
N PRO A 171 15.21 -2.63 22.54
CA PRO A 171 15.40 -1.38 23.30
C PRO A 171 15.09 -0.07 22.56
N LEU A 172 14.41 -0.09 21.41
CA LEU A 172 14.07 1.12 20.64
C LEU A 172 12.77 1.79 21.10
N VAL A 173 11.94 1.07 21.83
CA VAL A 173 10.75 1.56 22.53
C VAL A 173 10.86 1.20 24.00
N ASP A 174 10.10 1.86 24.85
CA ASP A 174 10.11 1.61 26.28
C ASP A 174 9.60 0.18 26.58
N GLU A 175 10.08 -0.39 27.70
CA GLU A 175 9.80 -1.78 28.08
C GLU A 175 8.29 -2.03 28.32
N ASP A 176 7.58 -1.02 28.80
CA ASP A 176 6.12 -1.06 28.99
C ASP A 176 5.32 -0.99 27.70
N VAL A 177 5.87 -0.41 26.63
CA VAL A 177 5.32 -0.44 25.27
C VAL A 177 5.47 -1.83 24.66
N ALA A 178 6.58 -2.49 24.89
CA ALA A 178 7.01 -3.78 24.40
C ALA A 178 7.28 -3.84 22.89
N VAL A 179 6.30 -3.46 22.06
CA VAL A 179 6.39 -3.39 20.60
C VAL A 179 5.46 -2.32 20.07
N ALA A 180 5.97 -1.51 19.16
CA ALA A 180 5.17 -0.64 18.31
C ALA A 180 5.16 -1.20 16.88
N ALA A 181 4.02 -1.11 16.18
CA ALA A 181 3.91 -1.57 14.81
C ALA A 181 2.92 -0.72 14.02
N SER A 182 3.24 -0.45 12.75
CA SER A 182 2.29 0.06 11.75
C SER A 182 2.06 -1.03 10.72
N ILE A 183 0.80 -1.45 10.58
CA ILE A 183 0.36 -2.50 9.65
C ILE A 183 -0.47 -1.80 8.58
N ARG A 184 0.12 -1.60 7.41
CA ARG A 184 -0.56 -0.93 6.30
C ARG A 184 -1.18 -1.94 5.36
N ILE A 185 -2.50 -1.82 5.19
CA ILE A 185 -3.31 -2.67 4.32
C ILE A 185 -3.58 -1.90 3.03
N VAL A 186 -2.91 -2.31 1.97
CA VAL A 186 -3.12 -1.72 0.66
C VAL A 186 -4.26 -2.47 -0.01
N ASN A 187 -5.43 -1.84 -0.02
CA ASN A 187 -6.52 -2.26 -0.87
C ASN A 187 -6.41 -1.44 -2.15
N PRO A 188 -5.95 -2.00 -3.28
CA PRO A 188 -5.95 -1.28 -4.55
C PRO A 188 -7.41 -1.03 -4.93
N GLN A 189 -7.96 0.08 -4.44
CA GLN A 189 -9.23 0.57 -4.94
C GLN A 189 -8.96 1.05 -6.35
N ASN A 190 -9.51 0.36 -7.32
CA ASN A 190 -9.51 0.79 -8.72
C ASN A 190 -10.45 1.99 -8.85
N MET A 191 -9.98 3.17 -8.42
CA MET A 191 -10.68 4.41 -8.73
C MET A 191 -10.70 4.57 -10.24
N GLY A 192 -11.90 4.65 -10.79
CA GLY A 192 -12.12 4.92 -12.20
C GLY A 192 -11.98 6.41 -12.52
N ARG A 193 -11.91 6.73 -13.81
CA ARG A 193 -11.92 8.11 -14.32
C ARG A 193 -13.03 8.96 -13.70
N ASP A 194 -14.24 8.42 -13.67
CA ASP A 194 -15.43 9.13 -13.16
C ASP A 194 -15.36 9.44 -11.66
N ASP A 195 -14.63 8.63 -10.88
CA ASP A 195 -14.42 8.89 -9.45
C ASP A 195 -13.53 10.12 -9.23
N PHE A 196 -12.46 10.29 -10.00
CA PHE A 196 -11.61 11.49 -9.92
C PHE A 196 -12.39 12.75 -10.25
N ILE A 197 -13.25 12.69 -11.28
CA ILE A 197 -14.10 13.81 -11.71
C ILE A 197 -15.14 14.10 -10.64
N ARG A 198 -15.90 13.11 -10.21
CA ARG A 198 -16.97 13.22 -9.21
C ARG A 198 -16.46 13.76 -7.86
N LEU A 199 -15.29 13.34 -7.42
CA LEU A 199 -14.64 13.82 -6.21
C LEU A 199 -13.97 15.18 -6.40
N GLY A 200 -13.91 15.71 -7.61
CA GLY A 200 -13.24 16.96 -7.95
C GLY A 200 -11.72 16.89 -7.76
N THR A 201 -11.15 15.69 -7.77
CA THR A 201 -9.69 15.49 -7.64
C THR A 201 -8.96 16.00 -8.88
N ALA A 202 -9.52 15.78 -10.07
CA ALA A 202 -9.03 16.24 -11.36
C ALA A 202 -10.21 16.51 -12.30
N THR A 203 -10.00 17.32 -13.34
CA THR A 203 -10.98 17.53 -14.40
C THR A 203 -10.88 16.48 -15.49
N GLU A 204 -11.92 16.36 -16.31
CA GLU A 204 -11.94 15.48 -17.48
C GLU A 204 -10.79 15.78 -18.43
N ASP A 205 -10.61 17.06 -18.82
CA ASP A 205 -9.53 17.52 -19.70
C ASP A 205 -8.14 17.18 -19.17
N MET A 206 -7.94 17.34 -17.85
CA MET A 206 -6.67 17.00 -17.20
C MET A 206 -6.37 15.50 -17.28
N LEU A 207 -7.38 14.66 -17.03
CA LEU A 207 -7.24 13.21 -17.11
C LEU A 207 -6.98 12.74 -18.55
N ASP A 208 -7.69 13.31 -19.52
CA ASP A 208 -7.50 13.03 -20.95
C ASP A 208 -6.11 13.48 -21.41
N PHE A 209 -5.68 14.68 -21.05
CA PHE A 209 -4.33 15.17 -21.32
C PHE A 209 -3.25 14.21 -20.80
N LEU A 210 -3.29 13.86 -19.51
CA LEU A 210 -2.29 13.01 -18.91
C LEU A 210 -2.28 11.60 -19.49
N SER A 211 -3.47 11.03 -19.75
CA SER A 211 -3.57 9.69 -20.32
C SER A 211 -3.05 9.62 -21.75
N GLU A 212 -3.32 10.63 -22.59
CA GLU A 212 -2.78 10.68 -23.94
C GLU A 212 -1.27 10.95 -23.95
N CYS A 213 -0.76 11.85 -23.11
CA CYS A 213 0.69 12.04 -22.97
C CYS A 213 1.39 10.73 -22.59
N LEU A 214 0.86 10.00 -21.59
CA LEU A 214 1.42 8.71 -21.19
C LEU A 214 1.34 7.68 -22.32
N ARG A 215 0.21 7.58 -23.00
CA ARG A 215 -0.01 6.64 -24.12
C ARG A 215 1.02 6.80 -25.23
N TYR A 216 1.46 8.03 -25.47
CA TYR A 216 2.48 8.36 -26.48
C TYR A 216 3.87 8.54 -25.86
N GLY A 217 4.15 7.84 -24.77
CA GLY A 217 5.52 7.63 -24.26
C GLY A 217 6.12 8.80 -23.50
N VAL A 218 5.32 9.75 -23.03
CA VAL A 218 5.80 10.83 -22.16
C VAL A 218 5.92 10.31 -20.74
N SER A 219 7.11 10.43 -20.15
CA SER A 219 7.33 10.08 -18.74
C SER A 219 6.64 11.06 -17.81
N ILE A 220 6.00 10.52 -16.76
CA ILE A 220 5.22 11.32 -15.80
C ILE A 220 5.66 10.99 -14.37
N CYS A 221 5.93 12.03 -13.59
CA CYS A 221 6.14 11.89 -12.15
C CYS A 221 4.96 12.50 -11.38
N VAL A 222 4.35 11.71 -10.49
CA VAL A 222 3.28 12.18 -9.60
C VAL A 222 3.88 12.47 -8.22
N ALA A 223 3.87 13.74 -7.86
CA ALA A 223 4.49 14.28 -6.65
C ALA A 223 3.42 14.65 -5.60
N GLY A 224 3.81 14.70 -4.34
CA GLY A 224 2.97 15.21 -3.25
C GLY A 224 3.28 14.59 -1.88
N PRO A 225 2.69 15.10 -0.80
CA PRO A 225 2.82 14.53 0.55
C PRO A 225 2.24 13.11 0.66
N THR A 226 2.47 12.46 1.81
CA THR A 226 1.79 11.19 2.15
C THR A 226 0.27 11.38 2.16
N GLY A 227 -0.49 10.38 1.71
CA GLY A 227 -1.95 10.42 1.69
C GLY A 227 -2.57 11.32 0.60
N SER A 228 -1.77 11.96 -0.26
CA SER A 228 -2.28 12.88 -1.30
C SER A 228 -2.91 12.20 -2.53
N GLY A 229 -2.87 10.88 -2.62
CA GLY A 229 -3.46 10.10 -3.72
C GLY A 229 -2.53 9.88 -4.91
N LYS A 230 -1.21 10.05 -4.76
CA LYS A 230 -0.21 9.86 -5.83
C LYS A 230 -0.31 8.48 -6.50
N THR A 231 -0.21 7.42 -5.69
CA THR A 231 -0.23 6.03 -6.19
C THR A 231 -1.57 5.70 -6.84
N THR A 232 -2.67 6.24 -6.32
CA THR A 232 -4.01 6.05 -6.88
C THR A 232 -4.14 6.68 -8.26
N LEU A 233 -3.67 7.93 -8.43
CA LEU A 233 -3.68 8.60 -9.73
C LEU A 233 -2.73 7.92 -10.72
N ALA A 234 -1.50 7.60 -10.29
CA ALA A 234 -0.54 6.89 -11.13
C ALA A 234 -1.09 5.51 -11.55
N GLY A 235 -1.69 4.77 -10.60
CA GLY A 235 -2.33 3.48 -10.87
C GLY A 235 -3.43 3.58 -11.92
N TRP A 236 -4.31 4.60 -11.83
CA TRP A 236 -5.32 4.84 -12.84
C TRP A 236 -4.70 5.18 -14.21
N LEU A 237 -3.73 6.09 -14.26
CA LEU A 237 -3.04 6.44 -15.52
C LEU A 237 -2.45 5.20 -16.18
N LEU A 238 -1.85 4.30 -15.43
CA LEU A 238 -1.27 3.06 -15.94
C LEU A 238 -2.32 2.11 -16.56
N THR A 239 -3.58 2.20 -16.13
CA THR A 239 -4.68 1.42 -16.76
C THR A 239 -5.02 1.92 -18.16
N THR A 240 -4.62 3.14 -18.56
CA THR A 240 -4.88 3.70 -19.89
C THR A 240 -3.87 3.24 -20.94
N ILE A 241 -2.77 2.61 -20.52
CA ILE A 241 -1.76 2.05 -21.43
C ILE A 241 -2.36 0.93 -22.27
N PRO A 242 -2.14 0.92 -23.60
CA PRO A 242 -2.67 -0.14 -24.49
C PRO A 242 -2.19 -1.55 -24.13
N ASP A 243 -3.02 -2.56 -24.40
CA ASP A 243 -2.75 -3.97 -24.08
C ASP A 243 -1.51 -4.55 -24.78
N ASN A 244 -1.14 -4.01 -25.94
CA ASN A 244 0.03 -4.43 -26.72
C ASN A 244 1.36 -3.82 -26.23
N LYS A 245 1.33 -3.01 -25.19
CA LYS A 245 2.50 -2.40 -24.57
C LYS A 245 2.94 -3.20 -23.35
N ARG A 246 4.26 -3.36 -23.21
CA ARG A 246 4.84 -4.11 -22.10
C ARG A 246 5.17 -3.19 -20.93
N ILE A 247 4.61 -3.50 -19.77
CA ILE A 247 4.78 -2.74 -18.52
C ILE A 247 5.61 -3.56 -17.55
N PHE A 248 6.64 -2.96 -16.96
CA PHE A 248 7.44 -3.54 -15.90
C PHE A 248 7.29 -2.68 -14.64
N THR A 249 6.71 -3.22 -13.56
CA THR A 249 6.55 -2.46 -12.31
C THR A 249 7.55 -2.89 -11.26
N ILE A 250 8.08 -1.91 -10.54
CA ILE A 250 9.05 -2.06 -9.45
C ILE A 250 8.43 -1.40 -8.21
N GLU A 251 8.03 -2.21 -7.24
CA GLU A 251 7.40 -1.73 -6.01
C GLU A 251 8.22 -2.19 -4.80
N SER A 252 8.14 -1.43 -3.71
CA SER A 252 8.88 -1.69 -2.49
C SER A 252 7.95 -2.02 -1.33
N GLY A 253 8.18 -3.15 -0.68
CA GLY A 253 7.47 -3.59 0.52
C GLY A 253 6.09 -4.19 0.26
N SER A 254 5.23 -3.59 -0.55
CA SER A 254 3.90 -4.11 -0.88
C SER A 254 3.53 -3.80 -2.33
N ARG A 255 2.60 -4.61 -2.87
CA ARG A 255 2.05 -4.39 -4.20
C ARG A 255 0.85 -3.45 -4.10
N GLU A 256 1.03 -2.22 -4.55
CA GLU A 256 -0.02 -1.20 -4.61
C GLU A 256 -0.72 -1.18 -5.99
N LEU A 257 -0.06 -1.67 -7.03
CA LEU A 257 -0.56 -1.67 -8.39
C LEU A 257 -1.15 -3.03 -8.79
N SER A 258 -2.34 -3.00 -9.39
CA SER A 258 -3.02 -4.16 -9.94
C SER A 258 -3.39 -3.89 -11.40
N LEU A 259 -2.44 -4.14 -12.32
CA LEU A 259 -2.54 -3.74 -13.71
C LEU A 259 -2.91 -4.89 -14.66
N VAL A 260 -2.95 -6.14 -14.18
CA VAL A 260 -3.26 -7.30 -15.03
C VAL A 260 -4.74 -7.27 -15.41
N ARG A 261 -5.00 -7.22 -16.71
CA ARG A 261 -6.34 -7.26 -17.30
C ARG A 261 -6.64 -8.64 -17.86
N ARG A 262 -7.87 -9.12 -17.62
CA ARG A 262 -8.32 -10.41 -18.10
C ARG A 262 -9.54 -10.25 -19.02
N ASP A 263 -9.68 -11.16 -19.97
CA ASP A 263 -10.89 -11.26 -20.78
C ASP A 263 -12.01 -12.03 -20.03
N ALA A 264 -13.15 -12.18 -20.68
CA ALA A 264 -14.31 -12.89 -20.13
C ALA A 264 -14.02 -14.37 -19.79
N ASN A 265 -12.98 -14.96 -20.38
CA ASN A 265 -12.55 -16.34 -20.15
C ASN A 265 -11.43 -16.43 -19.07
N GLY A 266 -11.07 -15.31 -18.44
CA GLY A 266 -10.03 -15.26 -17.44
C GLY A 266 -8.58 -15.20 -18.00
N LYS A 267 -8.39 -15.19 -19.33
CA LYS A 267 -7.08 -15.09 -19.98
C LYS A 267 -6.51 -13.67 -19.86
N ILE A 268 -5.22 -13.56 -19.57
CA ILE A 268 -4.53 -12.27 -19.49
C ILE A 268 -4.47 -11.64 -20.89
N ARG A 269 -4.87 -10.37 -20.99
CA ARG A 269 -4.93 -9.59 -22.24
C ARG A 269 -3.71 -8.72 -22.46
N ASN A 270 -3.15 -8.15 -21.40
CA ASN A 270 -2.04 -7.19 -21.47
C ASN A 270 -0.72 -7.80 -21.00
N SER A 271 0.39 -7.13 -21.31
CA SER A 271 1.73 -7.59 -20.95
C SER A 271 2.24 -6.80 -19.74
N VAL A 272 2.15 -7.39 -18.55
CA VAL A 272 2.59 -6.76 -17.29
C VAL A 272 3.46 -7.71 -16.48
N ILE A 273 4.61 -7.23 -16.05
CA ILE A 273 5.48 -7.89 -15.10
C ILE A 273 5.47 -7.06 -13.82
N HIS A 274 4.92 -7.64 -12.75
CA HIS A 274 4.96 -7.02 -11.43
C HIS A 274 6.14 -7.56 -10.63
N THR A 275 7.02 -6.69 -10.15
CA THR A 275 8.12 -7.05 -9.27
C THR A 275 8.02 -6.33 -7.92
N LEU A 276 8.61 -6.94 -6.90
CA LEU A 276 8.77 -6.39 -5.57
C LEU A 276 10.24 -6.46 -5.17
N THR A 277 10.72 -5.46 -4.47
CA THR A 277 12.01 -5.55 -3.79
C THR A 277 12.00 -6.68 -2.78
N ARG A 278 13.16 -7.22 -2.52
CA ARG A 278 13.37 -8.25 -1.52
C ARG A 278 14.32 -7.73 -0.45
N ASP A 279 13.79 -7.51 0.75
CA ASP A 279 14.61 -7.29 1.91
C ASP A 279 15.15 -8.62 2.44
N SER A 280 16.41 -8.63 2.88
CA SER A 280 17.05 -9.80 3.48
C SER A 280 18.18 -9.35 4.40
N GLU A 281 18.32 -10.01 5.54
CA GLU A 281 19.47 -9.85 6.43
C GLU A 281 20.78 -10.29 5.76
N ASN A 282 20.69 -11.24 4.85
CA ASN A 282 21.80 -11.61 3.98
C ASN A 282 21.87 -10.65 2.79
N GLY A 283 22.84 -9.74 2.80
CA GLY A 283 23.03 -8.74 1.76
C GLY A 283 23.13 -9.31 0.33
N ARG A 284 23.55 -10.58 0.15
CA ARG A 284 23.58 -11.24 -1.17
C ARG A 284 22.20 -11.65 -1.69
N GLN A 285 21.20 -11.68 -0.82
CA GLN A 285 19.83 -12.05 -1.16
C GLN A 285 18.91 -10.82 -1.23
N ARG A 286 19.41 -9.65 -0.84
CA ARG A 286 18.69 -8.39 -0.98
C ARG A 286 18.64 -8.02 -2.45
N ILE A 287 17.48 -7.58 -2.91
CA ILE A 287 17.24 -7.05 -4.25
C ILE A 287 16.48 -5.72 -4.06
N ASP A 288 17.13 -4.65 -4.39
CA ASP A 288 16.54 -3.31 -4.26
C ASP A 288 15.95 -2.81 -5.59
N GLN A 289 15.46 -1.56 -5.59
CA GLN A 289 14.84 -0.96 -6.77
C GLN A 289 15.84 -0.73 -7.91
N THR A 290 17.10 -0.43 -7.59
CA THR A 290 18.16 -0.24 -8.60
C THR A 290 18.45 -1.54 -9.30
N ASP A 291 18.61 -2.65 -8.55
CA ASP A 291 18.81 -3.98 -9.12
C ASP A 291 17.66 -4.37 -10.08
N LEU A 292 16.42 -4.07 -9.68
CA LEU A 292 15.24 -4.37 -10.49
C LEU A 292 15.15 -3.47 -11.74
N LEU A 293 15.61 -2.21 -11.69
CA LEU A 293 15.71 -1.34 -12.85
C LEU A 293 16.72 -1.88 -13.87
N ASP A 294 17.90 -2.30 -13.43
CA ASP A 294 18.92 -2.90 -14.30
C ASP A 294 18.40 -4.19 -14.98
N ILE A 295 17.62 -4.97 -14.25
CA ILE A 295 16.96 -6.16 -14.80
C ILE A 295 15.86 -5.76 -15.78
N ALA A 296 15.02 -4.75 -15.45
CA ALA A 296 13.93 -4.31 -16.28
C ALA A 296 14.36 -3.97 -17.71
N LEU A 297 15.48 -3.28 -17.87
CA LEU A 297 16.03 -2.91 -19.18
C LEU A 297 16.31 -4.12 -20.09
N ARG A 298 16.54 -5.32 -19.52
CA ARG A 298 16.75 -6.57 -20.25
C ARG A 298 15.46 -7.28 -20.66
N PHE A 299 14.31 -6.82 -20.13
CA PHE A 299 12.99 -7.34 -20.47
C PHE A 299 12.32 -6.60 -21.63
N ASN A 300 13.01 -5.61 -22.22
CA ASN A 300 12.49 -4.79 -23.33
C ASN A 300 11.09 -4.22 -23.03
N PRO A 301 10.90 -3.44 -21.95
CA PRO A 301 9.62 -2.84 -21.62
C PRO A 301 9.39 -1.58 -22.46
N ASP A 302 8.11 -1.30 -22.78
CA ASP A 302 7.70 0.01 -23.31
C ASP A 302 7.56 1.02 -22.14
N TYR A 303 7.18 0.51 -20.96
CA TYR A 303 6.96 1.31 -19.75
C TYR A 303 7.65 0.67 -18.54
N VAL A 304 8.37 1.48 -17.79
CA VAL A 304 8.88 1.13 -16.47
C VAL A 304 8.15 1.95 -15.42
N VAL A 305 7.67 1.29 -14.38
CA VAL A 305 6.98 1.93 -13.28
C VAL A 305 7.79 1.75 -12.01
N VAL A 306 8.32 2.85 -11.47
CA VAL A 306 8.94 2.88 -10.16
C VAL A 306 7.89 3.37 -9.17
N GLY A 307 7.35 2.47 -8.34
CA GLY A 307 6.22 2.77 -7.46
C GLY A 307 6.43 4.04 -6.63
N GLU A 308 7.65 4.19 -6.08
CA GLU A 308 8.06 5.42 -5.40
C GLU A 308 9.59 5.59 -5.43
N MET A 309 10.06 6.76 -5.83
CA MET A 309 11.47 7.13 -5.74
C MET A 309 11.80 7.72 -4.37
N ARG A 310 12.71 7.09 -3.64
CA ARG A 310 13.16 7.49 -2.28
C ARG A 310 14.67 7.55 -2.13
N GLY A 311 15.42 6.97 -3.06
CA GLY A 311 16.84 6.71 -2.94
C GLY A 311 17.60 6.77 -4.27
N PRO A 312 18.71 6.02 -4.36
CA PRO A 312 19.61 6.03 -5.51
C PRO A 312 18.97 5.53 -6.82
N GLU A 313 17.87 4.78 -6.76
CA GLU A 313 17.10 4.31 -7.92
C GLU A 313 16.61 5.45 -8.83
N ALA A 314 16.57 6.69 -8.31
CA ALA A 314 16.22 7.87 -9.10
C ALA A 314 17.19 8.10 -10.28
N ASP A 315 18.46 7.74 -10.12
CA ASP A 315 19.46 7.87 -11.16
C ASP A 315 19.23 6.85 -12.29
N ALA A 316 19.04 5.58 -11.96
CA ALA A 316 18.70 4.57 -12.94
C ALA A 316 17.34 4.81 -13.64
N ALA A 317 16.36 5.38 -12.92
CA ALA A 317 15.05 5.70 -13.46
C ALA A 317 15.11 6.85 -14.49
N GLN A 318 15.88 7.93 -14.20
CA GLN A 318 16.06 9.00 -15.17
C GLN A 318 16.87 8.54 -16.40
N GLU A 319 17.85 7.67 -16.21
CA GLU A 319 18.60 7.08 -17.31
C GLU A 319 17.69 6.23 -18.22
N ALA A 320 16.86 5.36 -17.65
CA ALA A 320 15.87 4.59 -18.41
C ALA A 320 14.94 5.49 -19.24
N ALA A 321 14.44 6.59 -18.65
CA ALA A 321 13.56 7.54 -19.35
C ALA A 321 14.26 8.21 -20.53
N ARG A 322 15.53 8.52 -20.40
CA ARG A 322 16.34 9.16 -21.46
C ARG A 322 16.75 8.19 -22.59
N THR A 323 16.62 6.90 -22.39
CA THR A 323 16.85 5.88 -23.43
C THR A 323 15.60 5.57 -24.26
N GLY A 324 14.49 6.28 -24.04
CA GLY A 324 13.24 6.16 -24.81
C GLY A 324 12.18 5.25 -24.18
N ILE A 325 12.41 4.76 -22.95
CA ILE A 325 11.41 4.03 -22.18
C ILE A 325 10.55 5.04 -21.41
N ALA A 326 9.21 4.94 -21.50
CA ALA A 326 8.36 5.81 -20.69
C ALA A 326 8.41 5.38 -19.22
N VAL A 327 8.76 6.29 -18.32
CA VAL A 327 8.85 6.04 -16.89
C VAL A 327 7.71 6.73 -16.15
N VAL A 328 6.99 5.97 -15.33
CA VAL A 328 6.00 6.52 -14.40
C VAL A 328 6.48 6.26 -12.97
N THR A 329 6.43 7.31 -12.15
CA THR A 329 6.87 7.18 -10.76
C THR A 329 6.09 8.09 -9.84
N THR A 330 6.17 7.83 -8.54
CA THR A 330 5.72 8.76 -7.51
C THR A 330 6.90 9.23 -6.65
N ILE A 331 6.77 10.43 -6.07
CA ILE A 331 7.81 11.03 -5.23
C ILE A 331 7.19 11.94 -4.16
N HIS A 332 7.81 12.01 -2.99
CA HIS A 332 7.45 13.01 -1.98
C HIS A 332 8.13 14.35 -2.30
N ALA A 333 7.31 15.35 -2.62
CA ALA A 333 7.74 16.74 -2.84
C ALA A 333 6.62 17.72 -2.48
N ASN A 334 6.93 19.02 -2.41
CA ASN A 334 6.00 20.06 -1.96
C ASN A 334 5.45 20.91 -3.14
N SER A 335 5.94 20.73 -4.34
CA SER A 335 5.45 21.37 -5.59
C SER A 335 6.01 20.64 -6.80
N CYS A 336 5.49 20.94 -8.00
CA CYS A 336 6.05 20.43 -9.25
C CYS A 336 7.52 20.82 -9.43
N GLN A 337 7.87 22.08 -9.22
CA GLN A 337 9.25 22.55 -9.38
C GLN A 337 10.20 21.94 -8.32
N ALA A 338 9.77 21.83 -7.06
CA ALA A 338 10.57 21.22 -5.99
C ALA A 338 10.84 19.74 -6.26
N THR A 339 10.02 19.07 -7.05
CA THR A 339 10.19 17.68 -7.45
C THR A 339 11.52 17.45 -8.15
N TYR A 340 11.92 18.32 -9.07
CA TYR A 340 13.19 18.19 -9.78
C TYR A 340 14.40 18.34 -8.84
N SER A 341 14.37 19.31 -7.92
CA SER A 341 15.42 19.45 -6.90
C SER A 341 15.49 18.21 -5.99
N ARG A 342 14.33 17.62 -5.68
CA ARG A 342 14.29 16.36 -4.92
C ARG A 342 14.88 15.19 -5.71
N MET A 343 14.58 15.05 -7.00
CA MET A 343 15.16 14.04 -7.88
C MET A 343 16.68 14.17 -7.95
N VAL A 344 17.21 15.37 -8.15
CA VAL A 344 18.66 15.65 -8.13
C VAL A 344 19.28 15.18 -6.82
N SER A 345 18.68 15.51 -5.68
CA SER A 345 19.17 15.08 -4.37
C SER A 345 19.16 13.55 -4.20
N LEU A 346 18.25 12.85 -4.85
CA LEU A 346 18.19 11.38 -4.82
C LEU A 346 19.24 10.77 -5.75
N CYS A 347 19.42 11.29 -6.98
CA CYS A 347 20.45 10.85 -7.92
C CYS A 347 21.85 10.99 -7.31
N LYS A 348 22.12 12.04 -6.56
CA LYS A 348 23.41 12.24 -5.84
C LYS A 348 23.74 11.16 -4.82
N ARG A 349 22.79 10.31 -4.44
CA ARG A 349 23.07 9.15 -3.60
C ARG A 349 23.72 8.00 -4.37
N ALA A 350 23.56 7.98 -5.70
CA ALA A 350 24.14 7.00 -6.60
C ALA A 350 25.44 7.50 -7.23
N VAL A 351 25.47 8.78 -7.67
CA VAL A 351 26.54 9.33 -8.51
C VAL A 351 27.03 10.68 -7.99
N ASP A 352 28.35 10.89 -8.11
CA ASP A 352 28.98 12.19 -7.81
C ASP A 352 29.02 13.06 -9.08
N THR A 353 27.88 13.54 -9.49
CA THR A 353 27.69 14.38 -10.67
C THR A 353 27.23 15.76 -10.25
N PRO A 354 27.68 16.87 -10.90
CA PRO A 354 27.25 18.22 -10.55
C PRO A 354 25.72 18.41 -10.64
N ASP A 355 25.16 19.15 -9.70
CA ASP A 355 23.70 19.41 -9.62
C ASP A 355 23.11 19.95 -10.92
N ALA A 356 23.81 20.85 -11.61
CA ALA A 356 23.37 21.42 -12.89
C ALA A 356 23.23 20.36 -13.99
N THR A 357 24.14 19.37 -14.00
CA THR A 357 24.10 18.25 -14.95
C THR A 357 22.93 17.32 -14.62
N LEU A 358 22.81 16.93 -13.34
CA LEU A 358 21.69 16.07 -12.89
C LEU A 358 20.34 16.77 -13.10
N MET A 359 20.26 18.09 -12.89
CA MET A 359 19.07 18.87 -13.20
C MET A 359 18.71 18.78 -14.69
N GLY A 360 19.73 18.77 -15.58
CA GLY A 360 19.54 18.50 -17.01
C GLY A 360 18.89 17.15 -17.24
N TYR A 361 19.46 16.11 -16.64
CA TYR A 361 19.00 14.74 -16.82
C TYR A 361 17.56 14.52 -16.31
N VAL A 362 17.23 14.97 -15.09
CA VAL A 362 15.90 14.75 -14.53
C VAL A 362 14.81 15.56 -15.22
N THR A 363 15.14 16.78 -15.73
CA THR A 363 14.18 17.59 -16.50
C THR A 363 13.94 17.06 -17.91
N GLU A 364 14.95 16.47 -18.54
CA GLU A 364 14.82 15.73 -19.81
C GLU A 364 14.01 14.44 -19.63
N ALA A 365 14.31 13.68 -18.56
CA ALA A 365 13.66 12.41 -18.25
C ALA A 365 12.17 12.54 -17.93
N PHE A 366 11.79 13.57 -17.19
CA PHE A 366 10.42 13.77 -16.71
C PHE A 366 9.88 15.14 -17.16
N PRO A 367 9.45 15.28 -18.42
CA PRO A 367 8.91 16.54 -18.91
C PRO A 367 7.60 16.96 -18.23
N LEU A 368 6.84 16.01 -17.66
CA LEU A 368 5.58 16.28 -16.96
C LEU A 368 5.64 15.88 -15.48
N ILE A 369 5.32 16.83 -14.61
CA ILE A 369 5.13 16.62 -13.18
C ILE A 369 3.68 16.93 -12.81
N VAL A 370 3.07 16.05 -12.00
CA VAL A 370 1.73 16.23 -11.45
C VAL A 370 1.84 16.36 -9.94
N PHE A 371 1.40 17.47 -9.37
CA PHE A 371 1.45 17.68 -7.93
C PHE A 371 0.07 17.46 -7.29
N CYS A 372 -0.01 16.49 -6.39
CA CYS A 372 -1.22 16.14 -5.65
C CYS A 372 -1.10 16.58 -4.18
N LYS A 373 -2.21 17.02 -3.61
CA LYS A 373 -2.30 17.38 -2.19
C LYS A 373 -3.64 16.93 -1.58
N GLN A 374 -3.58 16.45 -0.34
CA GLN A 374 -4.77 16.35 0.49
C GLN A 374 -4.94 17.68 1.24
N LEU A 375 -6.11 18.29 1.10
CA LEU A 375 -6.48 19.53 1.78
C LEU A 375 -6.93 19.23 3.22
N GLU A 376 -7.05 20.25 4.07
CA GLU A 376 -7.44 20.10 5.47
C GLU A 376 -8.86 19.51 5.64
N ASN A 377 -9.74 19.70 4.67
CA ASN A 377 -11.07 19.07 4.61
C ASN A 377 -11.01 17.61 4.10
N ARG A 378 -9.85 16.97 4.09
CA ARG A 378 -9.56 15.61 3.61
C ARG A 378 -9.77 15.37 2.11
N GLN A 379 -10.20 16.36 1.35
CA GLN A 379 -10.33 16.23 -0.10
C GLN A 379 -8.95 16.18 -0.76
N ARG A 380 -8.79 15.32 -1.74
CA ARG A 380 -7.56 15.21 -2.55
C ARG A 380 -7.73 16.00 -3.84
N ARG A 381 -6.71 16.75 -4.23
CA ARG A 381 -6.70 17.59 -5.45
C ARG A 381 -5.38 17.44 -6.20
N VAL A 382 -5.47 17.36 -7.52
CA VAL A 382 -4.33 17.69 -8.38
C VAL A 382 -4.19 19.20 -8.33
N MET A 383 -3.17 19.67 -7.64
CA MET A 383 -2.95 21.12 -7.44
C MET A 383 -2.34 21.76 -8.66
N GLU A 384 -1.49 21.03 -9.39
CA GLU A 384 -0.77 21.51 -10.55
C GLU A 384 -0.37 20.36 -11.47
N VAL A 385 -0.45 20.58 -12.77
CA VAL A 385 0.23 19.80 -13.81
C VAL A 385 1.18 20.76 -14.53
N MET A 386 2.46 20.43 -14.53
CA MET A 386 3.52 21.29 -15.04
C MET A 386 4.37 20.57 -16.08
N GLU A 387 4.65 21.24 -17.19
CA GLU A 387 5.65 20.86 -18.16
C GLU A 387 6.97 21.58 -17.87
N CYS A 388 8.09 20.86 -17.96
CA CYS A 388 9.41 21.47 -18.04
C CYS A 388 9.88 21.49 -19.50
N GLU A 389 9.80 22.65 -20.14
CA GLU A 389 10.33 22.86 -21.47
C GLU A 389 11.83 23.20 -21.41
N ILE A 390 12.66 22.47 -22.16
CA ILE A 390 14.08 22.78 -22.33
C ILE A 390 14.22 23.65 -23.55
N LEU A 391 14.69 24.87 -23.33
CA LEU A 391 14.90 25.87 -24.42
C LEU A 391 16.19 25.58 -25.18
N PRO A 392 16.35 26.12 -26.41
CA PRO A 392 17.54 25.89 -27.24
C PRO A 392 18.86 26.30 -26.60
N ASP A 393 18.84 27.26 -25.68
CA ASP A 393 20.01 27.74 -24.91
C ASP A 393 20.30 26.86 -23.68
N GLY A 394 19.51 25.80 -23.47
CA GLY A 394 19.59 24.91 -22.31
C GLY A 394 18.88 25.44 -21.05
N ALA A 395 18.27 26.62 -21.12
CA ALA A 395 17.45 27.14 -20.01
C ALA A 395 16.16 26.31 -19.86
N ARG A 396 15.61 26.29 -18.66
CA ARG A 396 14.39 25.55 -18.33
C ARG A 396 13.25 26.51 -18.11
N ASN A 397 12.18 26.28 -18.84
CA ASN A 397 10.94 27.02 -18.72
C ASN A 397 9.89 26.12 -18.07
N PHE A 398 9.52 26.40 -16.81
CA PHE A 398 8.51 25.70 -16.07
C PHE A 398 7.13 26.23 -16.41
N ARG A 399 6.34 25.43 -17.13
CA ARG A 399 5.06 25.79 -17.72
C ARG A 399 3.92 25.11 -16.97
N PRO A 400 3.17 25.82 -16.10
CA PRO A 400 1.95 25.26 -15.54
C PRO A 400 0.90 25.11 -16.65
N ILE A 401 0.44 23.87 -16.87
CA ILE A 401 -0.64 23.56 -17.83
C ILE A 401 -1.99 23.67 -17.14
N PHE A 402 -2.12 23.05 -15.97
CA PHE A 402 -3.32 23.10 -15.13
C PHE A 402 -2.96 23.53 -13.72
N GLN A 403 -3.84 24.30 -13.09
CA GLN A 403 -3.72 24.69 -11.69
C GLN A 403 -5.06 24.62 -10.96
N PHE A 404 -5.02 24.26 -9.68
CA PHE A 404 -6.15 24.36 -8.76
C PHE A 404 -6.01 25.62 -7.92
N ALA A 405 -6.97 26.53 -8.04
CA ALA A 405 -7.06 27.75 -7.21
C ALA A 405 -8.04 27.51 -6.07
N ILE A 406 -7.61 27.78 -4.83
CA ILE A 406 -8.51 27.79 -3.68
C ILE A 406 -9.22 29.15 -3.67
N ASN A 407 -10.54 29.13 -3.81
CA ASN A 407 -11.39 30.34 -3.84
C ASN A 407 -11.90 30.69 -2.43
N GLU A 408 -12.10 29.68 -1.59
CA GLU A 408 -12.61 29.85 -0.23
C GLU A 408 -11.90 28.88 0.72
N ASN A 409 -11.50 29.39 1.88
CA ASN A 409 -10.93 28.60 2.96
C ASN A 409 -11.35 29.21 4.29
N ARG A 410 -12.30 28.55 4.98
CA ARG A 410 -12.85 29.00 6.28
C ARG A 410 -13.12 27.83 7.20
N ILE A 411 -13.25 28.11 8.48
CA ILE A 411 -13.69 27.13 9.48
C ILE A 411 -15.11 27.47 9.87
N GLU A 412 -16.02 26.49 9.82
CA GLU A 412 -17.40 26.59 10.23
C GLU A 412 -17.73 25.37 11.10
N ASP A 413 -18.24 25.61 12.28
CA ASP A 413 -18.54 24.57 13.29
C ASP A 413 -17.38 23.58 13.52
N GLY A 414 -16.15 24.08 13.57
CA GLY A 414 -14.94 23.28 13.76
C GLY A 414 -14.51 22.44 12.55
N ARG A 415 -15.14 22.63 11.39
CA ARG A 415 -14.82 21.92 10.14
C ARG A 415 -14.22 22.88 9.11
N PHE A 416 -13.21 22.40 8.39
CA PHE A 416 -12.65 23.14 7.26
C PHE A 416 -13.60 23.08 6.05
N ILE A 417 -14.00 24.26 5.58
CA ILE A 417 -14.73 24.45 4.33
C ILE A 417 -13.74 25.01 3.33
N ILE A 418 -13.34 24.20 2.36
CA ILE A 418 -12.41 24.58 1.33
C ILE A 418 -13.07 24.32 -0.02
N SER A 419 -13.21 25.36 -0.82
CA SER A 419 -13.68 25.28 -2.21
C SER A 419 -12.67 25.89 -3.16
N GLY A 420 -12.69 25.45 -4.41
CA GLY A 420 -11.80 25.92 -5.43
C GLY A 420 -12.14 25.32 -6.79
N SER A 421 -11.41 25.73 -7.81
CA SER A 421 -11.61 25.27 -9.17
C SER A 421 -10.28 25.02 -9.87
N HIS A 422 -10.28 24.05 -10.77
CA HIS A 422 -9.19 23.85 -11.71
C HIS A 422 -9.35 24.81 -12.89
N SER A 423 -8.22 25.30 -13.39
CA SER A 423 -8.16 26.08 -14.62
C SER A 423 -7.02 25.60 -15.49
N VAL A 424 -7.19 25.74 -16.80
CA VAL A 424 -6.09 25.66 -17.77
C VAL A 424 -5.36 26.99 -17.73
N VAL A 425 -4.03 26.93 -17.60
CA VAL A 425 -3.19 28.13 -17.54
C VAL A 425 -2.60 28.47 -18.91
N GLN A 426 -2.09 27.44 -19.57
CA GLN A 426 -1.52 27.56 -20.91
C GLN A 426 -1.44 26.22 -21.64
N GLY A 427 -1.26 26.25 -22.95
CA GLY A 427 -1.04 25.03 -23.73
C GLY A 427 0.37 24.46 -23.57
N ILE A 428 0.57 23.26 -24.13
CA ILE A 428 1.88 22.58 -24.15
C ILE A 428 2.88 23.30 -25.05
N SER A 429 4.17 23.08 -24.78
CA SER A 429 5.26 23.66 -25.58
C SER A 429 5.34 23.07 -27.00
N PRO A 430 5.98 23.75 -27.94
CA PRO A 430 6.29 23.18 -29.27
C PRO A 430 7.19 21.94 -29.19
N SER A 431 8.03 21.82 -28.15
CA SER A 431 8.90 20.66 -27.95
C SER A 431 8.10 19.45 -27.57
N LEU A 432 7.16 19.56 -26.62
CA LEU A 432 6.29 18.42 -26.22
C LEU A 432 5.34 18.04 -27.37
N GLN A 433 4.80 19.02 -28.13
CA GLN A 433 4.00 18.74 -29.33
C GLN A 433 4.79 17.88 -30.34
N ARG A 434 6.04 18.27 -30.61
CA ARG A 434 6.91 17.52 -31.52
C ARG A 434 7.16 16.09 -31.01
N GLN A 435 7.47 15.92 -29.72
CA GLN A 435 7.67 14.60 -29.11
C GLN A 435 6.43 13.72 -29.27
N LEU A 436 5.23 14.25 -29.01
CA LEU A 436 3.99 13.52 -29.17
C LEU A 436 3.74 13.07 -30.62
N ILE A 437 4.04 13.95 -31.61
CA ILE A 437 3.93 13.64 -33.04
C ILE A 437 4.94 12.55 -33.43
N GLU A 438 6.19 12.68 -33.02
CA GLU A 438 7.26 11.72 -33.32
C GLU A 438 6.97 10.35 -32.71
N ASN A 439 6.29 10.32 -31.56
CA ASN A 439 5.82 9.10 -30.92
C ASN A 439 4.49 8.55 -31.49
N GLY A 440 4.01 9.13 -32.62
CA GLY A 440 2.90 8.61 -33.40
C GLY A 440 1.52 9.09 -32.96
N MET A 441 1.40 10.20 -32.22
CA MET A 441 0.09 10.75 -31.86
C MET A 441 -0.68 11.22 -33.11
N PRO A 442 -1.92 10.76 -33.34
CA PRO A 442 -2.76 11.22 -34.43
C PRO A 442 -3.08 12.72 -34.32
N GLN A 443 -3.21 13.37 -35.50
CA GLN A 443 -3.44 14.83 -35.60
C GLN A 443 -4.75 15.29 -34.94
N ASP A 444 -5.78 14.47 -34.96
CA ASP A 444 -7.08 14.77 -34.33
C ASP A 444 -6.98 14.74 -32.78
N ILE A 445 -6.20 13.80 -32.22
CA ILE A 445 -5.93 13.75 -30.78
C ILE A 445 -5.08 14.96 -30.37
N LEU A 446 -4.01 15.27 -31.13
CA LEU A 446 -3.17 16.42 -30.85
C LEU A 446 -3.98 17.72 -30.87
N LYS A 447 -4.88 17.89 -31.87
CA LYS A 447 -5.75 19.07 -31.95
C LYS A 447 -6.64 19.21 -30.69
N ARG A 448 -7.19 18.13 -30.18
CA ARG A 448 -7.98 18.16 -28.91
C ARG A 448 -7.15 18.63 -27.73
N ILE A 449 -5.93 18.10 -27.59
CA ILE A 449 -5.00 18.52 -26.52
C ILE A 449 -4.65 20.02 -26.65
N LEU A 450 -4.44 20.50 -27.86
CA LEU A 450 -4.11 21.93 -28.11
C LEU A 450 -5.31 22.85 -27.85
N GLN A 451 -6.53 22.38 -28.09
CA GLN A 451 -7.76 23.15 -27.79
C GLN A 451 -7.98 23.32 -26.29
N ILE A 452 -7.57 22.34 -25.46
CA ILE A 452 -7.62 22.45 -23.99
C ILE A 452 -6.87 23.71 -23.51
N GLY A 453 -5.76 24.08 -24.16
CA GLY A 453 -4.97 25.27 -23.83
C GLY A 453 -5.30 26.54 -24.63
N GLY A 454 -6.17 26.45 -25.62
CA GLY A 454 -6.39 27.56 -26.61
C GLY A 454 -7.58 28.49 -26.32
N GLU A 455 -8.47 28.16 -25.42
CA GLU A 455 -9.60 29.03 -25.03
C GLU A 455 -9.25 30.03 -23.90
N ALA A 456 -8.03 29.99 -23.38
CA ALA A 456 -7.56 30.87 -22.29
C ALA A 456 -6.71 32.07 -22.79
N ALA A 457 -6.83 32.47 -24.07
CA ALA A 457 -6.15 33.63 -24.64
C ALA A 457 -7.15 34.73 -25.03
#